data_04e35e11a691f01ae4b47a58734a61bc
#
_entry.id   04e35e11a691f01ae4b47a58734a61bc
#
_cell.length_a   1.000
_cell.length_b   1.000
_cell.length_c   1.000
_cell.angle_alpha   90.00
_cell.angle_beta   90.00
_cell.angle_gamma   90.00
#
_symmetry.space_group_name_H-M   'P 1'
#
loop_
_entity.id
_entity.type
_entity.pdbx_description
1 polymer ?
#
loop_
_entity_poly.entity_id
_entity_poly.type
_entity_poly.pdbx_seq_one_letter_code
_entity_poly.pdbx_strand_id
1 'polypeptide(L)'
;EQEFDYPQEQQVLGDCVNILKTDNVDFITLNRASATIADVAIRGIPLVIKDRALWLKFMLRVTSQAIDFRQFVKNYAEIYWRSASLVPEDAVALDKILIFINSEAESLKEYLDLSWQEYQNDDKKRKFVEHTIENIMNAVVDVSKIILSSQKKIIPNTYKEAVRQTGLISPFNQEVSDMLSNWVGLRNVIAHQYLDYRWEKIRNFLENYKPILNSFLNASRKFLEENRVEK
;
A
#
# COMPACT_ATOMS: atom_id res chain seq x y z
N GLU A 1 -12.87 16.74 -1.65
CA GLU A 1 -12.74 16.39 -0.23
C GLU A 1 -12.14 17.58 0.49
N GLN A 2 -12.90 18.26 1.36
CA GLN A 2 -12.32 19.28 2.23
C GLN A 2 -11.42 18.57 3.23
N GLU A 3 -10.12 18.88 3.20
CA GLU A 3 -9.23 18.51 4.30
C GLU A 3 -9.67 19.30 5.54
N PHE A 4 -10.06 18.58 6.57
CA PHE A 4 -10.24 19.17 7.89
C PHE A 4 -8.87 19.60 8.40
N ASP A 5 -8.72 20.88 8.71
CA ASP A 5 -7.51 21.43 9.28
C ASP A 5 -7.45 21.11 10.80
N TYR A 6 -6.25 20.97 11.33
CA TYR A 6 -5.99 20.64 12.75
C TYR A 6 -6.76 21.51 13.77
N PRO A 7 -6.92 22.85 13.58
CA PRO A 7 -7.75 23.68 14.43
C PRO A 7 -9.22 23.26 14.48
N GLN A 8 -9.77 22.79 13.37
CA GLN A 8 -11.17 22.35 13.30
C GLN A 8 -11.38 21.02 14.03
N GLU A 9 -10.41 20.12 14.00
CA GLU A 9 -10.47 18.84 14.72
C GLU A 9 -10.49 19.08 16.24
N GLN A 10 -9.65 19.97 16.75
CA GLN A 10 -9.64 20.33 18.17
C GLN A 10 -10.92 21.00 18.62
N GLN A 11 -11.49 21.87 17.79
CA GLN A 11 -12.75 22.52 18.11
C GLN A 11 -13.89 21.49 18.21
N VAL A 12 -13.99 20.57 17.25
CA VAL A 12 -15.02 19.52 17.27
C VAL A 12 -14.84 18.62 18.49
N LEU A 13 -13.61 18.25 18.84
CA LEU A 13 -13.34 17.48 20.07
C LEU A 13 -13.79 18.24 21.32
N GLY A 14 -13.43 19.52 21.42
CA GLY A 14 -13.84 20.37 22.54
C GLY A 14 -15.36 20.50 22.69
N ASP A 15 -16.06 20.64 21.54
CA ASP A 15 -17.53 20.69 21.54
C ASP A 15 -18.15 19.34 21.99
N CYS A 16 -17.56 18.21 21.54
CA CYS A 16 -17.98 16.87 21.98
C CYS A 16 -17.80 16.68 23.48
N VAL A 17 -16.65 17.06 24.07
CA VAL A 17 -16.36 17.00 25.51
C VAL A 17 -17.38 17.86 26.29
N ASN A 18 -17.64 19.07 25.81
CA ASN A 18 -18.61 19.99 26.46
C ASN A 18 -20.04 19.46 26.42
N ILE A 19 -20.47 18.85 25.31
CA ILE A 19 -21.83 18.30 25.17
C ILE A 19 -21.99 17.04 26.01
N LEU A 20 -21.02 16.14 25.96
CA LEU A 20 -21.04 14.83 26.62
C LEU A 20 -20.67 14.95 28.11
N LYS A 21 -20.13 16.09 28.56
CA LYS A 21 -19.69 16.38 29.95
C LYS A 21 -18.71 15.29 30.45
N THR A 22 -17.83 14.85 29.62
CA THR A 22 -16.79 13.87 29.95
C THR A 22 -15.55 14.11 29.09
N ASP A 23 -14.39 13.95 29.69
CA ASP A 23 -13.09 14.02 28.98
C ASP A 23 -12.72 12.67 28.31
N ASN A 24 -13.49 11.61 28.55
CA ASN A 24 -13.28 10.30 27.97
C ASN A 24 -13.93 10.22 26.56
N VAL A 25 -13.41 11.04 25.65
CA VAL A 25 -13.87 11.14 24.25
C VAL A 25 -12.68 10.96 23.33
N ASP A 26 -12.71 9.93 22.49
CA ASP A 26 -11.75 9.73 21.40
C ASP A 26 -12.34 10.26 20.09
N PHE A 27 -11.60 11.10 19.39
CA PHE A 27 -11.98 11.67 18.11
C PHE A 27 -11.02 11.21 17.01
N ILE A 28 -11.55 10.60 15.96
CA ILE A 28 -10.77 10.07 14.84
C ILE A 28 -11.34 10.57 13.52
N THR A 29 -10.50 11.24 12.72
CA THR A 29 -10.83 11.63 11.35
C THR A 29 -10.65 10.44 10.41
N LEU A 30 -11.74 9.83 9.95
CA LEU A 30 -11.72 8.59 9.19
C LEU A 30 -10.99 8.70 7.83
N ASN A 31 -10.88 9.90 7.25
CA ASN A 31 -10.13 10.12 6.00
C ASN A 31 -8.63 9.86 6.15
N ARG A 32 -8.10 9.96 7.36
CA ARG A 32 -6.68 9.75 7.70
C ARG A 32 -6.45 8.45 8.46
N ALA A 33 -7.51 7.79 8.90
CA ALA A 33 -7.42 6.54 9.62
C ALA A 33 -6.97 5.38 8.71
N SER A 34 -6.34 4.37 9.31
CA SER A 34 -6.07 3.12 8.60
C SER A 34 -7.39 2.45 8.18
N ALA A 35 -7.35 1.65 7.12
CA ALA A 35 -8.55 0.97 6.62
C ALA A 35 -9.22 0.09 7.68
N THR A 36 -8.43 -0.52 8.57
CA THR A 36 -8.93 -1.34 9.68
C THR A 36 -9.68 -0.52 10.72
N ILE A 37 -9.14 0.64 11.12
CA ILE A 37 -9.80 1.55 12.07
C ILE A 37 -11.08 2.12 11.45
N ALA A 38 -10.99 2.56 10.19
CA ALA A 38 -12.14 3.09 9.47
C ALA A 38 -13.25 2.02 9.30
N ASP A 39 -12.90 0.75 9.00
CA ASP A 39 -13.86 -0.36 8.89
C ASP A 39 -14.59 -0.64 10.21
N VAL A 40 -13.88 -0.59 11.32
CA VAL A 40 -14.51 -0.72 12.64
C VAL A 40 -15.44 0.45 12.93
N ALA A 41 -14.99 1.67 12.64
CA ALA A 41 -15.78 2.88 12.90
C ALA A 41 -17.06 2.96 12.07
N ILE A 42 -17.03 2.58 10.77
CA ILE A 42 -18.23 2.60 9.91
C ILE A 42 -19.28 1.54 10.28
N ARG A 43 -18.91 0.54 11.08
CA ARG A 43 -19.84 -0.47 11.63
C ARG A 43 -20.54 0.02 12.90
N GLY A 44 -20.11 1.16 13.43
CA GLY A 44 -20.76 1.82 14.56
C GLY A 44 -22.12 2.42 14.19
N ILE A 45 -22.73 3.11 15.15
CA ILE A 45 -24.03 3.76 14.96
C ILE A 45 -23.81 5.11 14.28
N PRO A 46 -24.30 5.34 13.06
CA PRO A 46 -24.17 6.64 12.41
C PRO A 46 -25.15 7.64 13.06
N LEU A 47 -24.60 8.70 13.67
CA LEU A 47 -25.42 9.73 14.31
C LEU A 47 -25.94 10.76 13.29
N VAL A 48 -25.10 11.16 12.32
CA VAL A 48 -25.45 12.13 11.28
C VAL A 48 -24.81 11.72 9.95
N ILE A 49 -25.64 11.64 8.91
CA ILE A 49 -25.20 11.45 7.52
C ILE A 49 -25.72 12.63 6.71
N LYS A 50 -24.81 13.56 6.34
CA LYS A 50 -25.16 14.75 5.53
C LYS A 50 -25.35 14.41 4.05
N ASP A 51 -24.53 13.49 3.50
CA ASP A 51 -24.59 13.02 2.13
C ASP A 51 -24.55 11.49 2.10
N ARG A 52 -25.68 10.88 1.76
CA ARG A 52 -25.84 9.42 1.73
C ARG A 52 -25.04 8.78 0.61
N ALA A 53 -24.89 9.43 -0.53
CA ALA A 53 -24.17 8.88 -1.66
C ALA A 53 -22.66 8.87 -1.37
N LEU A 54 -22.13 9.96 -0.81
CA LEU A 54 -20.75 10.06 -0.37
C LEU A 54 -20.45 9.04 0.74
N TRP A 55 -21.36 8.90 1.71
CA TRP A 55 -21.24 7.92 2.78
C TRP A 55 -21.16 6.48 2.24
N LEU A 56 -22.02 6.10 1.32
CA LEU A 56 -21.99 4.76 0.70
C LEU A 56 -20.69 4.51 -0.08
N LYS A 57 -20.23 5.48 -0.86
CA LYS A 57 -18.94 5.39 -1.55
C LYS A 57 -17.78 5.20 -0.56
N PHE A 58 -17.80 5.95 0.54
CA PHE A 58 -16.80 5.84 1.58
C PHE A 58 -16.82 4.45 2.23
N MET A 59 -18.00 3.95 2.62
CA MET A 59 -18.18 2.61 3.20
C MET A 59 -17.65 1.52 2.27
N LEU A 60 -18.02 1.53 0.99
CA LEU A 60 -17.56 0.54 0.01
C LEU A 60 -16.05 0.55 -0.14
N ARG A 61 -15.44 1.74 -0.25
CA ARG A 61 -13.99 1.90 -0.35
C ARG A 61 -13.29 1.33 0.89
N VAL A 62 -13.71 1.74 2.07
CA VAL A 62 -13.09 1.33 3.34
C VAL A 62 -13.23 -0.17 3.57
N THR A 63 -14.42 -0.73 3.32
CA THR A 63 -14.66 -2.17 3.50
C THR A 63 -13.81 -3.00 2.54
N SER A 64 -13.71 -2.59 1.26
CA SER A 64 -12.83 -3.28 0.30
C SER A 64 -11.37 -3.26 0.75
N GLN A 65 -10.87 -2.08 1.12
CA GLN A 65 -9.49 -1.94 1.60
C GLN A 65 -9.22 -2.75 2.89
N ALA A 66 -10.18 -2.79 3.81
CA ALA A 66 -10.05 -3.53 5.06
C ALA A 66 -10.06 -5.06 4.83
N ILE A 67 -10.86 -5.55 3.87
CA ILE A 67 -10.89 -6.98 3.49
C ILE A 67 -9.52 -7.38 2.92
N ASP A 68 -8.98 -6.61 1.97
CA ASP A 68 -7.67 -6.87 1.36
C ASP A 68 -6.56 -6.87 2.42
N PHE A 69 -6.56 -5.86 3.29
CA PHE A 69 -5.53 -5.74 4.32
C PHE A 69 -5.64 -6.84 5.41
N ARG A 70 -6.85 -7.30 5.72
CA ARG A 70 -7.07 -8.41 6.66
C ARG A 70 -6.42 -9.70 6.17
N GLN A 71 -6.49 -9.99 4.88
CA GLN A 71 -5.82 -11.15 4.30
C GLN A 71 -4.29 -11.02 4.39
N PHE A 72 -3.76 -9.81 4.15
CA PHE A 72 -2.34 -9.52 4.35
C PHE A 72 -1.91 -9.81 5.79
N VAL A 73 -2.61 -9.28 6.79
CA VAL A 73 -2.29 -9.49 8.20
C VAL A 73 -2.33 -10.97 8.58
N LYS A 74 -3.32 -11.72 8.08
CA LYS A 74 -3.42 -13.16 8.32
C LYS A 74 -2.20 -13.90 7.75
N ASN A 75 -1.86 -13.66 6.49
CA ASN A 75 -0.71 -14.28 5.84
C ASN A 75 0.61 -13.87 6.51
N TYR A 76 0.72 -12.61 6.95
CA TYR A 76 1.88 -12.12 7.70
C TYR A 76 2.05 -12.91 9.01
N ALA A 77 0.97 -13.07 9.77
CA ALA A 77 0.99 -13.83 11.02
C ALA A 77 1.36 -15.30 10.80
N GLU A 78 0.86 -15.93 9.74
CA GLU A 78 1.21 -17.31 9.41
C GLU A 78 2.71 -17.49 9.18
N ILE A 79 3.36 -16.59 8.39
CA ILE A 79 4.80 -16.61 8.16
C ILE A 79 5.55 -16.29 9.46
N TYR A 80 5.09 -15.29 10.19
CA TYR A 80 5.68 -14.88 11.48
C TYR A 80 5.76 -16.01 12.50
N TRP A 81 4.73 -16.86 12.59
CA TRP A 81 4.70 -17.95 13.56
C TRP A 81 5.47 -19.20 13.11
N ARG A 82 5.73 -19.38 11.81
CA ARG A 82 6.43 -20.56 11.30
C ARG A 82 7.89 -20.62 11.73
N SER A 83 8.65 -19.53 11.58
CA SER A 83 10.11 -19.55 11.73
C SER A 83 10.68 -18.20 12.11
N ALA A 84 11.91 -18.21 12.66
CA ALA A 84 12.77 -17.04 12.82
C ALA A 84 13.66 -16.79 11.58
N SER A 85 13.60 -17.65 10.56
CA SER A 85 14.36 -17.60 9.31
C SER A 85 13.46 -17.86 8.12
N LEU A 86 13.95 -17.57 6.92
CA LEU A 86 13.23 -17.80 5.69
C LEU A 86 13.11 -19.32 5.41
N VAL A 87 11.91 -19.87 5.59
CA VAL A 87 11.68 -21.31 5.32
C VAL A 87 11.70 -21.58 3.80
N PRO A 88 11.97 -22.84 3.37
CA PRO A 88 12.09 -23.17 1.95
C PRO A 88 10.88 -22.76 1.10
N GLU A 89 9.67 -22.90 1.63
CA GLU A 89 8.43 -22.54 0.95
C GLU A 89 8.36 -21.03 0.69
N ASP A 90 8.72 -20.22 1.68
CA ASP A 90 8.72 -18.76 1.58
C ASP A 90 9.88 -18.29 0.69
N ALA A 91 11.02 -18.97 0.69
CA ALA A 91 12.13 -18.71 -0.22
C ALA A 91 11.74 -18.96 -1.69
N VAL A 92 11.04 -20.06 -1.96
CA VAL A 92 10.51 -20.36 -3.31
C VAL A 92 9.45 -19.35 -3.73
N ALA A 93 8.56 -18.95 -2.81
CA ALA A 93 7.55 -17.94 -3.08
C ALA A 93 8.20 -16.58 -3.40
N LEU A 94 9.20 -16.18 -2.60
CA LEU A 94 9.96 -14.95 -2.82
C LEU A 94 10.62 -14.94 -4.20
N ASP A 95 11.33 -16.00 -4.57
CA ASP A 95 11.98 -16.10 -5.88
C ASP A 95 11.00 -15.94 -7.05
N LYS A 96 9.85 -16.63 -6.98
CA LYS A 96 8.78 -16.49 -7.98
C LYS A 96 8.24 -15.06 -8.10
N ILE A 97 8.06 -14.38 -6.97
CA ILE A 97 7.57 -13.00 -6.94
C ILE A 97 8.62 -12.08 -7.57
N LEU A 98 9.92 -12.29 -7.31
CA LEU A 98 11.00 -11.49 -7.91
C LEU A 98 11.07 -11.66 -9.43
N ILE A 99 10.89 -12.88 -9.92
CA ILE A 99 10.79 -13.16 -11.37
C ILE A 99 9.58 -12.43 -11.96
N PHE A 100 8.43 -12.48 -11.30
CA PHE A 100 7.21 -11.80 -11.72
C PHE A 100 7.39 -10.28 -11.79
N ILE A 101 7.94 -9.64 -10.73
CA ILE A 101 8.21 -8.19 -10.74
C ILE A 101 9.12 -7.82 -11.93
N ASN A 102 10.16 -8.60 -12.18
CA ASN A 102 11.08 -8.34 -13.28
C ASN A 102 10.36 -8.44 -14.65
N SER A 103 9.51 -9.45 -14.83
CA SER A 103 8.71 -9.62 -16.06
C SER A 103 7.75 -8.46 -16.28
N GLU A 104 7.01 -8.04 -15.26
CA GLU A 104 6.10 -6.89 -15.33
C GLU A 104 6.87 -5.60 -15.64
N ALA A 105 8.01 -5.38 -14.97
CA ALA A 105 8.85 -4.20 -15.19
C ALA A 105 9.41 -4.16 -16.64
N GLU A 106 9.77 -5.31 -17.21
CA GLU A 106 10.22 -5.40 -18.60
C GLU A 106 9.09 -5.02 -19.58
N SER A 107 7.85 -5.44 -19.31
CA SER A 107 6.70 -5.13 -20.18
C SER A 107 6.37 -3.64 -20.22
N LEU A 108 6.77 -2.86 -19.21
CA LEU A 108 6.60 -1.40 -19.21
C LEU A 108 7.60 -0.65 -20.10
N LYS A 109 8.65 -1.30 -20.59
CA LYS A 109 9.66 -0.63 -21.43
C LYS A 109 9.09 -0.02 -22.70
N GLU A 110 8.08 -0.66 -23.29
CA GLU A 110 7.41 -0.17 -24.49
C GLU A 110 6.56 1.10 -24.25
N TYR A 111 6.32 1.43 -22.97
CA TYR A 111 5.44 2.54 -22.55
C TYR A 111 6.20 3.69 -21.89
N LEU A 112 7.54 3.69 -21.94
CA LEU A 112 8.34 4.77 -21.33
C LEU A 112 8.07 6.13 -21.98
N ASP A 113 7.82 6.13 -23.29
CA ASP A 113 7.53 7.34 -24.07
C ASP A 113 6.02 7.58 -24.24
N LEU A 114 5.18 6.88 -23.46
CA LEU A 114 3.74 7.06 -23.51
C LEU A 114 3.38 8.52 -23.27
N SER A 115 2.66 9.13 -24.21
CA SER A 115 2.21 10.50 -24.12
C SER A 115 0.86 10.63 -23.39
N TRP A 116 0.55 11.82 -22.88
CA TRP A 116 -0.78 12.12 -22.32
C TRP A 116 -1.91 11.82 -23.29
N GLN A 117 -1.73 12.18 -24.59
CA GLN A 117 -2.75 11.95 -25.61
C GLN A 117 -3.02 10.46 -25.82
N GLU A 118 -1.99 9.63 -25.86
CA GLU A 118 -2.14 8.18 -25.96
C GLU A 118 -2.79 7.60 -24.70
N TYR A 119 -2.33 8.00 -23.52
CA TYR A 119 -2.90 7.56 -22.25
C TYR A 119 -4.39 7.93 -22.14
N GLN A 120 -4.79 9.12 -22.60
CA GLN A 120 -6.16 9.60 -22.56
C GLN A 120 -7.07 8.86 -23.57
N ASN A 121 -6.59 8.65 -24.80
CA ASN A 121 -7.39 8.21 -25.92
C ASN A 121 -7.30 6.71 -26.22
N ASP A 122 -6.25 6.02 -25.75
CA ASP A 122 -6.08 4.57 -25.92
C ASP A 122 -6.34 3.82 -24.62
N ASP A 123 -7.57 3.37 -24.45
CA ASP A 123 -8.01 2.60 -23.27
C ASP A 123 -7.19 1.32 -23.04
N LYS A 124 -6.67 0.71 -24.10
CA LYS A 124 -5.90 -0.55 -23.97
C LYS A 124 -4.54 -0.26 -23.39
N LYS A 125 -3.82 0.74 -23.92
CA LYS A 125 -2.52 1.17 -23.39
C LYS A 125 -2.67 1.63 -21.95
N ARG A 126 -3.67 2.47 -21.65
CA ARG A 126 -3.93 2.96 -20.29
C ARG A 126 -4.15 1.81 -19.32
N LYS A 127 -5.10 0.92 -19.60
CA LYS A 127 -5.43 -0.22 -18.72
C LYS A 127 -4.25 -1.16 -18.54
N PHE A 128 -3.46 -1.39 -19.58
CA PHE A 128 -2.27 -2.21 -19.50
C PHE A 128 -1.25 -1.60 -18.52
N VAL A 129 -0.90 -0.33 -18.70
CA VAL A 129 0.08 0.36 -17.85
C VAL A 129 -0.40 0.43 -16.40
N GLU A 130 -1.67 0.84 -16.18
CA GLU A 130 -2.26 0.89 -14.84
C GLU A 130 -2.22 -0.47 -14.13
N HIS A 131 -2.65 -1.52 -14.82
CA HIS A 131 -2.68 -2.88 -14.27
C HIS A 131 -1.28 -3.42 -13.99
N THR A 132 -0.33 -3.19 -14.89
CA THR A 132 1.06 -3.62 -14.69
C THR A 132 1.69 -2.91 -13.49
N ILE A 133 1.48 -1.61 -13.32
CA ILE A 133 1.94 -0.88 -12.13
C ILE A 133 1.30 -1.45 -10.86
N GLU A 134 0.00 -1.73 -10.88
CA GLU A 134 -0.70 -2.33 -9.75
C GLU A 134 -0.13 -3.71 -9.39
N ASN A 135 0.12 -4.56 -10.39
CA ASN A 135 0.75 -5.86 -10.22
C ASN A 135 2.13 -5.76 -9.55
N ILE A 136 2.98 -4.86 -10.05
CA ILE A 136 4.30 -4.60 -9.47
C ILE A 136 4.17 -4.17 -8.01
N MET A 137 3.28 -3.23 -7.70
CA MET A 137 3.14 -2.73 -6.33
C MET A 137 2.58 -3.79 -5.38
N ASN A 138 1.66 -4.63 -5.84
CA ASN A 138 1.18 -5.77 -5.07
C ASN A 138 2.31 -6.75 -4.74
N ALA A 139 3.10 -7.08 -5.75
CA ALA A 139 4.24 -7.99 -5.61
C ALA A 139 5.33 -7.42 -4.68
N VAL A 140 5.62 -6.12 -4.74
CA VAL A 140 6.54 -5.43 -3.79
C VAL A 140 6.02 -5.54 -2.35
N VAL A 141 4.72 -5.39 -2.13
CA VAL A 141 4.10 -5.57 -0.81
C VAL A 141 4.23 -7.01 -0.33
N ASP A 142 4.05 -8.00 -1.21
CA ASP A 142 4.19 -9.42 -0.86
C ASP A 142 5.64 -9.79 -0.53
N VAL A 143 6.62 -9.27 -1.27
CA VAL A 143 8.05 -9.39 -0.92
C VAL A 143 8.30 -8.83 0.48
N SER A 144 7.82 -7.61 0.74
CA SER A 144 8.00 -6.94 2.04
C SER A 144 7.38 -7.74 3.18
N LYS A 145 6.19 -8.32 2.96
CA LYS A 145 5.52 -9.19 3.92
C LYS A 145 6.39 -10.41 4.31
N ILE A 146 6.93 -11.10 3.32
CA ILE A 146 7.78 -12.29 3.55
C ILE A 146 9.02 -11.90 4.34
N ILE A 147 9.71 -10.83 3.92
CA ILE A 147 10.95 -10.37 4.55
C ILE A 147 10.70 -9.96 6.01
N LEU A 148 9.73 -9.09 6.26
CA LEU A 148 9.42 -8.59 7.60
C LEU A 148 8.99 -9.72 8.55
N SER A 149 8.13 -10.62 8.08
CA SER A 149 7.64 -11.73 8.91
C SER A 149 8.74 -12.72 9.25
N SER A 150 9.62 -13.06 8.30
CA SER A 150 10.77 -13.93 8.53
C SER A 150 11.77 -13.34 9.55
N GLN A 151 11.84 -12.02 9.64
CA GLN A 151 12.68 -11.29 10.60
C GLN A 151 11.97 -10.95 11.92
N LYS A 152 10.79 -11.51 12.18
CA LYS A 152 9.98 -11.27 13.39
C LYS A 152 9.72 -9.80 13.70
N LYS A 153 9.56 -8.98 12.65
CA LYS A 153 9.21 -7.57 12.83
C LYS A 153 7.74 -7.41 13.25
N ILE A 154 7.44 -6.26 13.85
CA ILE A 154 6.06 -5.91 14.24
C ILE A 154 5.17 -5.89 13.00
N ILE A 155 3.94 -6.38 13.14
CA ILE A 155 2.95 -6.36 12.05
C ILE A 155 2.68 -4.92 11.63
N PRO A 156 2.89 -4.57 10.36
CA PRO A 156 2.63 -3.21 9.86
C PRO A 156 1.14 -2.86 9.93
N ASN A 157 0.83 -1.58 10.06
CA ASN A 157 -0.56 -1.10 10.07
C ASN A 157 -1.11 -0.85 8.66
N THR A 158 -0.24 -0.70 7.66
CA THR A 158 -0.62 -0.43 6.27
C THR A 158 0.38 -1.07 5.30
N TYR A 159 -0.03 -1.23 4.04
CA TYR A 159 0.86 -1.67 2.96
C TYR A 159 2.08 -0.73 2.78
N LYS A 160 1.85 0.59 2.88
CA LYS A 160 2.92 1.59 2.79
C LYS A 160 3.96 1.38 3.89
N GLU A 161 3.49 1.15 5.10
CA GLU A 161 4.37 0.91 6.24
C GLU A 161 5.15 -0.39 6.09
N ALA A 162 4.52 -1.46 5.57
CA ALA A 162 5.20 -2.73 5.31
C ALA A 162 6.40 -2.53 4.37
N VAL A 163 6.20 -1.84 3.25
CA VAL A 163 7.29 -1.57 2.30
C VAL A 163 8.34 -0.65 2.92
N ARG A 164 7.93 0.37 3.66
CA ARG A 164 8.85 1.31 4.32
C ARG A 164 9.73 0.62 5.36
N GLN A 165 9.15 -0.23 6.20
CA GLN A 165 9.89 -0.97 7.23
C GLN A 165 10.91 -1.96 6.66
N THR A 166 10.71 -2.44 5.44
CA THR A 166 11.68 -3.30 4.75
C THR A 166 13.04 -2.61 4.59
N GLY A 167 13.05 -1.29 4.37
CA GLY A 167 14.28 -0.49 4.28
C GLY A 167 15.14 -0.48 5.54
N LEU A 168 14.59 -0.85 6.70
CA LEU A 168 15.32 -0.98 7.96
C LEU A 168 16.05 -2.32 8.12
N ILE A 169 15.91 -3.22 7.15
CA ILE A 169 16.51 -4.55 7.16
C ILE A 169 17.64 -4.58 6.11
N SER A 170 18.86 -5.00 6.54
CA SER A 170 19.92 -5.27 5.57
C SER A 170 19.53 -6.44 4.66
N PRO A 171 19.80 -6.37 3.36
CA PRO A 171 20.57 -5.38 2.61
C PRO A 171 19.76 -4.27 1.92
N PHE A 172 18.53 -3.99 2.36
CA PHE A 172 17.64 -2.99 1.74
C PHE A 172 18.11 -1.55 2.02
N ASN A 173 17.77 -0.65 1.08
CA ASN A 173 18.03 0.78 1.20
C ASN A 173 16.75 1.51 1.62
N GLN A 174 16.84 2.38 2.63
CA GLN A 174 15.70 3.12 3.15
C GLN A 174 15.09 4.07 2.11
N GLU A 175 15.91 4.77 1.32
CA GLU A 175 15.43 5.70 0.30
C GLU A 175 14.63 4.98 -0.77
N VAL A 176 15.10 3.82 -1.22
CA VAL A 176 14.40 2.95 -2.17
C VAL A 176 13.08 2.48 -1.60
N SER A 177 13.06 2.06 -0.35
CA SER A 177 11.83 1.60 0.33
C SER A 177 10.83 2.74 0.57
N ASP A 178 11.30 3.94 0.87
CA ASP A 178 10.44 5.13 0.99
C ASP A 178 9.80 5.51 -0.36
N MET A 179 10.56 5.45 -1.46
CA MET A 179 10.02 5.69 -2.80
C MET A 179 8.97 4.63 -3.19
N LEU A 180 9.28 3.35 -2.99
CA LEU A 180 8.33 2.26 -3.24
C LEU A 180 7.09 2.38 -2.37
N SER A 181 7.23 2.73 -1.09
CA SER A 181 6.12 3.00 -0.18
C SER A 181 5.18 4.09 -0.71
N ASN A 182 5.74 5.17 -1.29
CA ASN A 182 4.95 6.22 -1.92
C ASN A 182 4.19 5.68 -3.14
N TRP A 183 4.83 4.85 -3.97
CA TRP A 183 4.21 4.25 -5.15
C TRP A 183 3.15 3.19 -4.82
N VAL A 184 3.24 2.49 -3.69
CA VAL A 184 2.16 1.60 -3.23
C VAL A 184 0.82 2.34 -3.13
N GLY A 185 0.84 3.66 -2.88
CA GLY A 185 -0.35 4.50 -2.92
C GLY A 185 -0.99 4.67 -4.31
N LEU A 186 -0.27 4.35 -5.41
CA LEU A 186 -0.82 4.43 -6.78
C LEU A 186 -2.04 3.54 -6.98
N ARG A 187 -2.13 2.40 -6.31
CA ARG A 187 -3.31 1.53 -6.34
C ARG A 187 -4.60 2.31 -6.02
N ASN A 188 -4.56 3.14 -4.99
CA ASN A 188 -5.71 3.95 -4.60
C ASN A 188 -5.97 5.10 -5.59
N VAL A 189 -4.91 5.65 -6.18
CA VAL A 189 -4.99 6.68 -7.21
C VAL A 189 -5.64 6.12 -8.48
N ILE A 190 -5.18 4.97 -8.95
CA ILE A 190 -5.71 4.29 -10.13
C ILE A 190 -7.19 3.94 -9.94
N ALA A 191 -7.56 3.45 -8.77
CA ALA A 191 -8.94 3.02 -8.50
C ALA A 191 -9.95 4.17 -8.33
N HIS A 192 -9.51 5.35 -7.84
CA HIS A 192 -10.44 6.36 -7.31
C HIS A 192 -10.23 7.79 -7.79
N GLN A 193 -9.21 8.09 -8.61
CA GLN A 193 -8.89 9.45 -9.02
C GLN A 193 -9.25 9.73 -10.49
N TYR A 194 -9.38 11.03 -10.85
CA TYR A 194 -9.57 11.47 -12.23
C TYR A 194 -8.31 11.24 -13.08
N LEU A 195 -8.48 11.12 -14.40
CA LEU A 195 -7.42 10.76 -15.34
C LEU A 195 -6.19 11.67 -15.28
N ASP A 196 -6.38 12.99 -15.17
CA ASP A 196 -5.29 13.95 -15.13
C ASP A 196 -4.36 13.72 -13.93
N TYR A 197 -4.95 13.54 -12.75
CA TYR A 197 -4.18 13.27 -11.52
C TYR A 197 -3.50 11.89 -11.55
N ARG A 198 -4.15 10.89 -12.15
CA ARG A 198 -3.53 9.56 -12.36
C ARG A 198 -2.32 9.67 -13.26
N TRP A 199 -2.43 10.42 -14.36
CA TRP A 199 -1.36 10.57 -15.33
C TRP A 199 -0.07 11.11 -14.72
N GLU A 200 -0.16 12.19 -13.95
CA GLU A 200 1.02 12.75 -13.28
C GLU A 200 1.75 11.71 -12.43
N LYS A 201 1.02 10.89 -11.70
CA LYS A 201 1.59 9.85 -10.85
C LYS A 201 2.16 8.69 -11.65
N ILE A 202 1.46 8.27 -12.69
CA ILE A 202 1.91 7.18 -13.59
C ILE A 202 3.15 7.64 -14.37
N ARG A 203 3.17 8.87 -14.87
CA ARG A 203 4.31 9.44 -15.56
C ARG A 203 5.55 9.48 -14.66
N ASN A 204 5.40 9.96 -13.44
CA ASN A 204 6.48 9.95 -12.46
C ASN A 204 7.00 8.52 -12.18
N PHE A 205 6.10 7.54 -12.08
CA PHE A 205 6.49 6.15 -11.94
C PHE A 205 7.28 5.66 -13.15
N LEU A 206 6.77 5.82 -14.36
CA LEU A 206 7.42 5.38 -15.61
C LEU A 206 8.81 5.98 -15.79
N GLU A 207 9.02 7.22 -15.41
CA GLU A 207 10.32 7.90 -15.49
C GLU A 207 11.35 7.37 -14.50
N ASN A 208 10.92 6.85 -13.35
CA ASN A 208 11.82 6.57 -12.22
C ASN A 208 11.83 5.10 -11.77
N TYR A 209 10.93 4.22 -12.24
CA TYR A 209 10.75 2.89 -11.67
C TYR A 209 11.99 1.99 -11.82
N LYS A 210 12.67 2.06 -12.95
CA LYS A 210 13.71 1.10 -13.32
C LYS A 210 14.87 1.03 -12.33
N PRO A 211 15.56 2.13 -11.96
CA PRO A 211 16.65 2.07 -10.98
C PRO A 211 16.15 1.65 -9.59
N ILE A 212 14.95 2.09 -9.19
CA ILE A 212 14.37 1.81 -7.89
C ILE A 212 14.00 0.32 -7.77
N LEU A 213 13.29 -0.24 -8.75
CA LEU A 213 12.95 -1.66 -8.77
C LEU A 213 14.20 -2.53 -8.87
N ASN A 214 15.18 -2.18 -9.69
CA ASN A 214 16.42 -2.93 -9.79
C ASN A 214 17.16 -2.99 -8.45
N SER A 215 17.25 -1.86 -7.74
CA SER A 215 17.85 -1.82 -6.40
C SER A 215 17.12 -2.73 -5.43
N PHE A 216 15.79 -2.66 -5.41
CA PHE A 216 14.96 -3.50 -4.55
C PHE A 216 15.08 -5.00 -4.89
N LEU A 217 15.05 -5.35 -6.18
CA LEU A 217 15.20 -6.73 -6.64
C LEU A 217 16.57 -7.31 -6.28
N ASN A 218 17.64 -6.52 -6.43
CA ASN A 218 19.00 -6.95 -6.07
C ASN A 218 19.13 -7.16 -4.56
N ALA A 219 18.58 -6.23 -3.76
CA ALA A 219 18.56 -6.39 -2.30
C ALA A 219 17.75 -7.62 -1.88
N SER A 220 16.61 -7.89 -2.55
CA SER A 220 15.78 -9.05 -2.27
C SER A 220 16.47 -10.37 -2.62
N ARG A 221 17.19 -10.43 -3.74
CA ARG A 221 17.99 -11.61 -4.09
C ARG A 221 19.12 -11.86 -3.10
N LYS A 222 19.83 -10.80 -2.71
CA LYS A 222 20.87 -10.89 -1.68
C LYS A 222 20.30 -11.36 -0.34
N PHE A 223 19.15 -10.82 0.06
CA PHE A 223 18.46 -11.29 1.26
C PHE A 223 18.10 -12.77 1.18
N LEU A 224 17.61 -13.23 0.02
CA LEU A 224 17.28 -14.63 -0.22
C LEU A 224 18.52 -15.54 -0.10
N GLU A 225 19.66 -15.13 -0.66
CA GLU A 225 20.93 -15.87 -0.57
C GLU A 225 21.45 -15.96 0.87
N GLU A 226 21.41 -14.85 1.63
CA GLU A 226 21.90 -14.77 2.99
C GLU A 226 21.02 -15.49 4.03
N ASN A 227 19.72 -15.65 3.76
CA ASN A 227 18.75 -16.20 4.73
C ASN A 227 18.15 -17.54 4.31
N ARG A 228 18.55 -18.10 3.19
CA ARG A 228 18.11 -19.43 2.76
C ARG A 228 18.69 -20.49 3.68
N VAL A 229 17.81 -21.22 4.36
CA VAL A 229 18.25 -22.38 5.17
C VAL A 229 18.66 -23.48 4.20
N GLU A 230 19.95 -23.76 4.13
CA GLU A 230 20.44 -24.98 3.46
C GLU A 230 19.91 -26.18 4.26
N LYS A 231 19.32 -27.17 3.52
CA LYS A 231 18.83 -28.41 4.09
C LYS A 231 19.98 -29.30 4.52
#